data_c776aa5d041c3e5fe0e707ded546e2bf
#
_entry.id   c776aa5d041c3e5fe0e707ded546e2bf
#
_cell.length_a   1.000
_cell.length_b   1.000
_cell.length_c   1.000
_cell.angle_alpha   90.00
_cell.angle_beta   90.00
_cell.angle_gamma   90.00
#
_symmetry.space_group_name_H-M   'P 1'
#
loop_
_entity.id
_entity.type
_entity.pdbx_description
1 polymer ?
#
loop_
_entity_poly.entity_id
_entity_poly.type
_entity_poly.pdbx_seq_one_letter_code
_entity_poly.pdbx_strand_id
1 'polypeptide(L)'
;MTHSLQLRFAIALVVFAISSPSRGADSTVQANDEKPIRALVAAMGEAFAKLDAHAFSMVFHEDADFTNVWGMTAHGRKAIEEFHRPLLEGDGAGPIPSFKHAQLQVLDTQIRFLRPDVASVDATWTQTGAVQNGRDMGLRKGLLMLIATKQGDDWGIAVMHNMDLPVTK
;
A
#
# COMPACT_ATOMS: atom_id res chain seq x y z
N MET A 1 -8.72 42.89 -71.85
CA MET A 1 -9.70 41.92 -71.39
C MET A 1 -8.93 40.97 -70.44
N THR A 2 -8.92 41.24 -69.16
CA THR A 2 -8.23 40.43 -68.17
C THR A 2 -9.24 39.78 -67.25
N HIS A 3 -9.40 38.47 -67.36
CA HIS A 3 -10.25 37.68 -66.44
C HIS A 3 -9.45 37.31 -65.22
N SER A 4 -9.81 37.87 -64.05
CA SER A 4 -9.30 37.46 -62.77
C SER A 4 -10.08 36.25 -62.24
N LEU A 5 -9.39 35.12 -62.05
CA LEU A 5 -9.91 33.89 -61.46
C LEU A 5 -9.82 34.01 -59.92
N GLN A 6 -10.97 34.13 -59.30
CA GLN A 6 -11.08 34.15 -57.81
C GLN A 6 -11.12 32.70 -57.31
N LEU A 7 -10.03 32.25 -56.66
CA LEU A 7 -9.93 30.94 -56.03
C LEU A 7 -10.56 31.00 -54.61
N ARG A 8 -11.71 30.42 -54.40
CA ARG A 8 -12.38 30.33 -53.07
C ARG A 8 -11.86 29.09 -52.31
N PHE A 9 -11.03 29.31 -51.30
CA PHE A 9 -10.68 28.24 -50.34
C PHE A 9 -11.80 28.04 -49.35
N ALA A 10 -12.44 26.86 -49.38
CA ALA A 10 -13.38 26.41 -48.36
C ALA A 10 -12.56 25.75 -47.23
N ILE A 11 -12.48 26.39 -46.07
CA ILE A 11 -11.89 25.81 -44.87
C ILE A 11 -12.96 24.92 -44.22
N ALA A 12 -12.78 23.60 -44.31
CA ALA A 12 -13.59 22.65 -43.55
C ALA A 12 -13.12 22.62 -42.10
N LEU A 13 -13.94 23.16 -41.20
CA LEU A 13 -13.70 23.08 -39.75
C LEU A 13 -14.06 21.67 -39.26
N VAL A 14 -13.06 20.82 -39.03
CA VAL A 14 -13.26 19.51 -38.39
C VAL A 14 -13.37 19.73 -36.89
N VAL A 15 -14.58 19.68 -36.35
CA VAL A 15 -14.84 19.72 -34.91
C VAL A 15 -14.55 18.34 -34.34
N PHE A 16 -13.40 18.14 -33.70
CA PHE A 16 -13.13 16.98 -32.86
C PHE A 16 -13.98 17.10 -31.59
N ALA A 17 -15.04 16.31 -31.49
CA ALA A 17 -15.75 16.11 -30.24
C ALA A 17 -14.87 15.30 -29.29
N ILE A 18 -14.21 15.97 -28.37
CA ILE A 18 -13.50 15.32 -27.26
C ILE A 18 -14.58 14.83 -26.28
N SER A 19 -14.94 13.55 -26.39
CA SER A 19 -15.81 12.90 -25.40
C SER A 19 -15.03 12.81 -24.09
N SER A 20 -15.31 13.70 -23.14
CA SER A 20 -14.79 13.57 -21.77
C SER A 20 -15.37 12.29 -21.16
N PRO A 21 -14.54 11.37 -20.60
CA PRO A 21 -15.07 10.20 -19.91
C PRO A 21 -15.92 10.65 -18.73
N SER A 22 -17.10 10.06 -18.57
CA SER A 22 -18.06 10.40 -17.51
C SER A 22 -17.45 10.06 -16.15
N ARG A 23 -17.20 11.08 -15.34
CA ARG A 23 -16.68 10.99 -13.96
C ARG A 23 -17.50 10.08 -13.03
N GLY A 24 -18.74 9.74 -13.41
CA GLY A 24 -19.65 8.94 -12.59
C GLY A 24 -19.36 7.43 -12.57
N ALA A 25 -18.89 6.84 -13.67
CA ALA A 25 -18.56 5.41 -13.72
C ALA A 25 -17.24 5.12 -13.00
N ASP A 26 -16.30 6.07 -13.05
CA ASP A 26 -14.98 5.95 -12.41
C ASP A 26 -15.08 5.97 -10.88
N SER A 27 -15.97 6.79 -10.32
CA SER A 27 -16.16 6.90 -8.86
C SER A 27 -16.83 5.67 -8.23
N THR A 28 -17.71 4.97 -8.94
CA THR A 28 -18.36 3.73 -8.44
C THR A 28 -17.42 2.54 -8.47
N VAL A 29 -16.57 2.42 -9.49
CA VAL A 29 -15.53 1.39 -9.57
C VAL A 29 -14.50 1.59 -8.47
N GLN A 30 -14.04 2.81 -8.25
CA GLN A 30 -13.10 3.14 -7.17
C GLN A 30 -13.67 2.82 -5.78
N ALA A 31 -14.93 3.16 -5.50
CA ALA A 31 -15.57 2.85 -4.22
C ALA A 31 -15.68 1.34 -3.96
N ASN A 32 -15.91 0.53 -5.00
CA ASN A 32 -15.94 -0.93 -4.88
C ASN A 32 -14.55 -1.52 -4.63
N ASP A 33 -13.49 -0.94 -5.18
CA ASP A 33 -12.11 -1.41 -5.03
C ASP A 33 -11.46 -0.91 -3.72
N GLU A 34 -11.96 0.13 -3.06
CA GLU A 34 -11.47 0.54 -1.73
C GLU A 34 -11.65 -0.54 -0.66
N LYS A 35 -12.77 -1.24 -0.67
CA LYS A 35 -13.08 -2.27 0.33
C LYS A 35 -12.05 -3.40 0.36
N PRO A 36 -11.71 -4.07 -0.76
CA PRO A 36 -10.66 -5.09 -0.76
C PRO A 36 -9.28 -4.53 -0.39
N ILE A 37 -8.93 -3.29 -0.76
CA ILE A 37 -7.66 -2.69 -0.36
C ILE A 37 -7.61 -2.45 1.15
N ARG A 38 -8.68 -1.94 1.77
CA ARG A 38 -8.78 -1.81 3.23
C ARG A 38 -8.71 -3.17 3.93
N ALA A 39 -9.25 -4.23 3.31
CA ALA A 39 -9.18 -5.59 3.82
C ALA A 39 -7.74 -6.13 3.87
N LEU A 40 -6.85 -5.74 2.93
CA LEU A 40 -5.42 -6.10 2.99
C LEU A 40 -4.76 -5.52 4.25
N VAL A 41 -5.00 -4.23 4.56
CA VAL A 41 -4.47 -3.58 5.75
C VAL A 41 -5.01 -4.22 7.04
N ALA A 42 -6.30 -4.54 7.07
CA ALA A 42 -6.93 -5.21 8.20
C ALA A 42 -6.36 -6.62 8.40
N ALA A 43 -6.25 -7.42 7.33
CA ALA A 43 -5.71 -8.78 7.37
C ALA A 43 -4.25 -8.80 7.84
N MET A 44 -3.45 -7.81 7.44
CA MET A 44 -2.08 -7.62 7.92
C MET A 44 -2.04 -7.39 9.45
N GLY A 45 -2.90 -6.51 9.96
CA GLY A 45 -3.04 -6.26 11.40
C GLY A 45 -3.51 -7.48 12.19
N GLU A 46 -4.47 -8.24 11.64
CA GLU A 46 -4.96 -9.49 12.25
C GLU A 46 -3.88 -10.58 12.29
N ALA A 47 -3.12 -10.77 11.21
CA ALA A 47 -2.01 -11.72 11.14
C ALA A 47 -0.93 -11.36 12.17
N PHE A 48 -0.62 -10.08 12.30
CA PHE A 48 0.29 -9.59 13.31
C PHE A 48 -0.21 -9.88 14.74
N ALA A 49 -1.48 -9.61 15.04
CA ALA A 49 -2.08 -9.88 16.35
C ALA A 49 -2.13 -11.39 16.69
N LYS A 50 -2.23 -12.24 15.67
CA LYS A 50 -2.20 -13.71 15.80
C LYS A 50 -0.79 -14.30 15.80
N LEU A 51 0.24 -13.47 15.63
CA LEU A 51 1.64 -13.87 15.48
C LEU A 51 1.87 -14.83 14.31
N ASP A 52 1.11 -14.65 13.23
CA ASP A 52 1.10 -15.52 12.05
C ASP A 52 1.86 -14.87 10.91
N ALA A 53 3.17 -15.19 10.79
CA ALA A 53 4.02 -14.68 9.73
C ALA A 53 3.60 -15.15 8.34
N HIS A 54 3.01 -16.35 8.23
CA HIS A 54 2.50 -16.86 6.97
C HIS A 54 1.28 -16.04 6.52
N ALA A 55 0.26 -15.90 7.38
CA ALA A 55 -0.91 -15.10 7.06
C ALA A 55 -0.54 -13.63 6.75
N PHE A 56 0.46 -13.06 7.46
CA PHE A 56 0.99 -11.73 7.14
C PHE A 56 1.55 -11.66 5.72
N SER A 57 2.30 -12.68 5.29
CA SER A 57 2.89 -12.69 3.95
C SER A 57 1.86 -12.87 2.83
N MET A 58 0.72 -13.50 3.11
CA MET A 58 -0.31 -13.82 2.11
C MET A 58 -1.05 -12.61 1.55
N VAL A 59 -0.97 -11.44 2.18
CA VAL A 59 -1.54 -10.19 1.62
C VAL A 59 -0.66 -9.56 0.53
N PHE A 60 0.56 -10.07 0.35
CA PHE A 60 1.51 -9.60 -0.67
C PHE A 60 1.41 -10.43 -1.95
N HIS A 61 1.71 -9.81 -3.08
CA HIS A 61 1.97 -10.56 -4.31
C HIS A 61 3.22 -11.44 -4.18
N GLU A 62 3.36 -12.45 -5.05
CA GLU A 62 4.48 -13.40 -4.97
C GLU A 62 5.85 -12.74 -5.14
N ASP A 63 5.91 -11.66 -5.93
CA ASP A 63 7.10 -10.90 -6.28
C ASP A 63 7.20 -9.54 -5.56
N ALA A 64 6.44 -9.35 -4.46
CA ALA A 64 6.37 -8.08 -3.75
C ALA A 64 7.69 -7.67 -3.11
N ASP A 65 7.87 -6.35 -2.97
CA ASP A 65 8.98 -5.73 -2.25
C ASP A 65 8.55 -5.22 -0.88
N PHE A 66 9.36 -5.51 0.12
CA PHE A 66 9.18 -5.04 1.49
C PHE A 66 10.42 -4.31 2.00
N THR A 67 10.22 -3.19 2.69
CA THR A 67 11.28 -2.46 3.40
C THR A 67 10.80 -2.11 4.81
N ASN A 68 11.58 -2.47 5.82
CA ASN A 68 11.25 -2.16 7.22
C ASN A 68 11.73 -0.78 7.65
N VAL A 69 11.44 -0.40 8.91
CA VAL A 69 11.81 0.88 9.53
C VAL A 69 13.33 1.15 9.59
N TRP A 70 14.18 0.12 9.47
CA TRP A 70 15.64 0.23 9.45
C TRP A 70 16.25 0.14 8.05
N GLY A 71 15.41 0.14 7.00
CA GLY A 71 15.87 0.04 5.61
C GLY A 71 16.28 -1.37 5.18
N MET A 72 15.99 -2.41 5.98
CA MET A 72 16.19 -3.80 5.55
C MET A 72 15.08 -4.20 4.58
N THR A 73 15.44 -4.91 3.52
CA THR A 73 14.55 -5.30 2.43
C THR A 73 14.34 -6.81 2.37
N ALA A 74 13.15 -7.22 1.92
CA ALA A 74 12.86 -8.59 1.53
C ALA A 74 12.13 -8.56 0.17
N HIS A 75 12.49 -9.45 -0.74
CA HIS A 75 11.87 -9.60 -2.04
C HIS A 75 11.16 -10.95 -2.16
N GLY A 76 9.91 -10.90 -2.55
CA GLY A 76 9.00 -12.03 -2.68
C GLY A 76 8.34 -12.46 -1.37
N ARG A 77 7.12 -12.97 -1.48
CA ARG A 77 6.27 -13.39 -0.37
C ARG A 77 6.97 -14.29 0.63
N LYS A 78 7.73 -15.29 0.16
CA LYS A 78 8.48 -16.22 1.02
C LYS A 78 9.53 -15.50 1.88
N ALA A 79 10.30 -14.58 1.27
CA ALA A 79 11.31 -13.83 2.00
C ALA A 79 10.67 -12.88 3.03
N ILE A 80 9.50 -12.31 2.71
CA ILE A 80 8.71 -11.48 3.63
C ILE A 80 8.23 -12.31 4.82
N GLU A 81 7.75 -13.54 4.62
CA GLU A 81 7.39 -14.46 5.69
C GLU A 81 8.59 -14.79 6.59
N GLU A 82 9.70 -15.21 5.98
CA GLU A 82 10.93 -15.54 6.71
C GLU A 82 11.47 -14.36 7.52
N PHE A 83 11.34 -13.15 6.99
CA PHE A 83 11.71 -11.89 7.67
C PHE A 83 10.87 -11.63 8.91
N HIS A 84 9.55 -11.88 8.85
CA HIS A 84 8.63 -11.60 9.94
C HIS A 84 8.57 -12.69 11.01
N ARG A 85 8.93 -13.92 10.69
CA ARG A 85 8.87 -15.06 11.61
C ARG A 85 9.63 -14.80 12.92
N PRO A 86 10.91 -14.39 12.93
CA PRO A 86 11.61 -14.13 14.19
C PRO A 86 11.05 -12.92 14.97
N LEU A 87 10.40 -11.96 14.30
CA LEU A 87 9.76 -10.83 14.96
C LEU A 87 8.49 -11.25 15.72
N LEU A 88 7.73 -12.20 15.20
CA LEU A 88 6.46 -12.66 15.76
C LEU A 88 6.65 -13.82 16.74
N GLU A 89 7.58 -14.74 16.47
CA GLU A 89 7.81 -15.96 17.25
C GLU A 89 8.94 -15.82 18.27
N GLY A 90 9.87 -14.86 18.09
CA GLY A 90 11.02 -14.63 18.96
C GLY A 90 10.68 -14.04 20.34
N ASP A 91 11.64 -14.02 21.23
CA ASP A 91 11.51 -13.50 22.60
C ASP A 91 12.08 -12.08 22.82
N GLY A 92 12.80 -11.54 21.82
CA GLY A 92 13.40 -10.20 21.90
C GLY A 92 14.61 -10.11 22.85
N ALA A 93 15.19 -11.23 23.30
CA ALA A 93 16.38 -11.25 24.14
C ALA A 93 17.62 -10.71 23.40
N GLY A 94 17.65 -10.86 22.07
CA GLY A 94 18.71 -10.41 21.18
C GLY A 94 18.39 -9.13 20.40
N PRO A 95 19.19 -8.82 19.36
CA PRO A 95 19.07 -7.61 18.56
C PRO A 95 17.82 -7.58 17.67
N ILE A 96 17.20 -8.74 17.40
CA ILE A 96 15.95 -8.83 16.66
C ILE A 96 14.81 -8.52 17.63
N PRO A 97 13.94 -7.52 17.33
CA PRO A 97 12.80 -7.26 18.20
C PRO A 97 11.83 -8.44 18.23
N SER A 98 11.14 -8.61 19.34
CA SER A 98 9.97 -9.46 19.44
C SER A 98 8.70 -8.64 19.56
N PHE A 99 7.70 -9.03 18.79
CA PHE A 99 6.36 -8.45 18.84
C PHE A 99 5.34 -9.40 19.50
N LYS A 100 5.81 -10.46 20.14
CA LYS A 100 4.97 -11.50 20.77
C LYS A 100 3.94 -10.95 21.77
N HIS A 101 4.28 -9.87 22.44
CA HIS A 101 3.39 -9.18 23.40
C HIS A 101 3.00 -7.79 22.93
N ALA A 102 3.35 -7.45 21.69
CA ALA A 102 3.06 -6.13 21.16
C ALA A 102 1.57 -6.00 20.80
N GLN A 103 1.05 -4.81 21.07
CA GLN A 103 -0.26 -4.36 20.62
C GLN A 103 -0.06 -3.37 19.49
N LEU A 104 -0.51 -3.74 18.31
CA LEU A 104 -0.49 -2.90 17.10
C LEU A 104 -1.90 -2.36 16.86
N GLN A 105 -2.01 -1.06 16.63
CA GLN A 105 -3.24 -0.41 16.24
C GLN A 105 -3.02 0.40 14.96
N VAL A 106 -3.79 0.13 13.92
CA VAL A 106 -3.91 1.00 12.74
C VAL A 106 -4.89 2.12 13.09
N LEU A 107 -4.47 3.38 12.94
CA LEU A 107 -5.23 4.55 13.35
C LEU A 107 -6.02 5.15 12.19
N ASP A 108 -5.41 5.22 11.01
CA ASP A 108 -5.99 5.79 9.81
C ASP A 108 -5.45 5.07 8.57
N THR A 109 -6.27 5.03 7.51
CA THR A 109 -5.88 4.46 6.23
C THR A 109 -6.43 5.32 5.11
N GLN A 110 -5.55 5.95 4.36
CA GLN A 110 -5.87 6.78 3.21
C GLN A 110 -5.52 6.03 1.92
N ILE A 111 -6.46 5.97 0.98
CA ILE A 111 -6.29 5.28 -0.30
C ILE A 111 -6.40 6.31 -1.41
N ARG A 112 -5.45 6.28 -2.34
CA ARG A 112 -5.45 7.10 -3.54
C ARG A 112 -5.21 6.22 -4.76
N PHE A 113 -6.19 6.12 -5.63
CA PHE A 113 -6.03 5.43 -6.90
C PHE A 113 -5.12 6.24 -7.83
N LEU A 114 -4.06 5.61 -8.30
CA LEU A 114 -3.14 6.15 -9.30
C LEU A 114 -3.59 5.74 -10.71
N ARG A 115 -4.19 4.56 -10.80
CA ARG A 115 -4.81 3.96 -11.98
C ARG A 115 -5.97 3.08 -11.50
N PRO A 116 -6.85 2.57 -12.39
CA PRO A 116 -7.92 1.66 -11.99
C PRO A 116 -7.43 0.36 -11.31
N ASP A 117 -6.20 -0.04 -11.60
CA ASP A 117 -5.55 -1.27 -11.13
C ASP A 117 -4.35 -1.00 -10.17
N VAL A 118 -4.13 0.25 -9.77
CA VAL A 118 -3.01 0.64 -8.90
C VAL A 118 -3.45 1.69 -7.89
N ALA A 119 -3.21 1.44 -6.61
CA ALA A 119 -3.48 2.38 -5.52
C ALA A 119 -2.25 2.59 -4.63
N SER A 120 -2.04 3.83 -4.20
CA SER A 120 -1.17 4.18 -3.09
C SER A 120 -2.01 4.18 -1.81
N VAL A 121 -1.48 3.57 -0.75
CA VAL A 121 -2.15 3.48 0.56
C VAL A 121 -1.18 3.95 1.63
N ASP A 122 -1.60 4.94 2.41
CA ASP A 122 -0.90 5.40 3.60
C ASP A 122 -1.70 4.95 4.83
N ALA A 123 -1.06 4.19 5.74
CA ALA A 123 -1.68 3.74 6.98
C ALA A 123 -0.80 4.09 8.17
N THR A 124 -1.33 4.92 9.07
CA THR A 124 -0.65 5.26 10.32
C THR A 124 -0.93 4.22 11.40
N TRP A 125 0.07 3.94 12.21
CA TRP A 125 -0.04 2.93 13.27
C TRP A 125 0.64 3.37 14.55
N THR A 126 0.22 2.75 15.67
CA THR A 126 0.92 2.76 16.97
C THR A 126 1.19 1.35 17.44
N GLN A 127 2.26 1.17 18.20
CA GLN A 127 2.65 -0.10 18.80
C GLN A 127 3.20 0.10 20.19
N THR A 128 2.82 -0.77 21.14
CA THR A 128 3.40 -0.88 22.49
C THR A 128 3.74 -2.35 22.77
N GLY A 129 4.55 -2.61 23.80
CA GLY A 129 4.87 -3.97 24.25
C GLY A 129 5.85 -4.74 23.35
N ALA A 130 6.48 -4.07 22.37
CA ALA A 130 7.59 -4.65 21.64
C ALA A 130 8.84 -4.68 22.52
N VAL A 131 9.64 -5.78 22.44
CA VAL A 131 10.85 -5.98 23.26
C VAL A 131 12.05 -6.17 22.35
N GLN A 132 13.17 -5.51 22.66
CA GLN A 132 14.46 -5.67 21.96
C GLN A 132 15.60 -5.62 22.97
N ASN A 133 16.56 -6.53 22.86
CA ASN A 133 17.66 -6.67 23.82
C ASN A 133 17.14 -6.80 25.28
N GLY A 134 16.02 -7.51 25.48
CA GLY A 134 15.39 -7.70 26.79
C GLY A 134 14.72 -6.44 27.37
N ARG A 135 14.53 -5.38 26.60
CA ARG A 135 13.94 -4.11 27.04
C ARG A 135 12.71 -3.75 26.23
N ASP A 136 11.70 -3.21 26.93
CA ASP A 136 10.54 -2.62 26.28
C ASP A 136 10.96 -1.44 25.39
N MET A 137 10.51 -1.45 24.16
CA MET A 137 10.76 -0.38 23.17
C MET A 137 9.87 0.85 23.41
N GLY A 138 8.89 0.76 24.31
CA GLY A 138 7.93 1.82 24.60
C GLY A 138 6.90 2.03 23.50
N LEU A 139 6.23 3.19 23.53
CA LEU A 139 5.30 3.59 22.48
C LEU A 139 6.06 3.90 21.19
N ARG A 140 5.68 3.24 20.13
CA ARG A 140 6.13 3.51 18.76
C ARG A 140 4.98 4.02 17.92
N LYS A 141 5.26 4.88 16.97
CA LYS A 141 4.35 5.34 15.92
C LYS A 141 5.02 5.16 14.58
N GLY A 142 4.25 4.90 13.56
CA GLY A 142 4.81 4.79 12.22
C GLY A 142 3.79 5.02 11.13
N LEU A 143 4.31 4.99 9.92
CA LEU A 143 3.58 5.08 8.67
C LEU A 143 3.96 3.90 7.78
N LEU A 144 2.95 3.16 7.34
CA LEU A 144 3.06 2.21 6.22
C LEU A 144 2.71 2.96 4.94
N MET A 145 3.58 2.88 3.96
CA MET A 145 3.27 3.25 2.57
C MET A 145 3.20 1.98 1.74
N LEU A 146 2.05 1.73 1.13
CA LEU A 146 1.81 0.55 0.30
C LEU A 146 1.50 0.98 -1.13
N ILE A 147 1.95 0.18 -2.08
CA ILE A 147 1.40 0.15 -3.44
C ILE A 147 0.62 -1.15 -3.55
N ALA A 148 -0.70 -1.03 -3.63
CA ALA A 148 -1.58 -2.14 -3.94
C ALA A 148 -1.83 -2.18 -5.45
N THR A 149 -1.79 -3.38 -6.02
CA THR A 149 -2.09 -3.62 -7.43
C THR A 149 -3.11 -4.73 -7.59
N LYS A 150 -3.89 -4.64 -8.67
CA LYS A 150 -4.91 -5.62 -9.00
C LYS A 150 -4.37 -6.59 -10.05
N GLN A 151 -4.43 -7.89 -9.76
CA GLN A 151 -4.09 -8.96 -10.68
C GLN A 151 -5.34 -9.81 -10.94
N GLY A 152 -5.89 -9.74 -12.14
CA GLY A 152 -7.24 -10.23 -12.41
C GLY A 152 -8.27 -9.43 -11.61
N ASP A 153 -9.02 -10.09 -10.73
CA ASP A 153 -10.00 -9.45 -9.84
C ASP A 153 -9.47 -9.22 -8.41
N ASP A 154 -8.27 -9.72 -8.09
CA ASP A 154 -7.73 -9.71 -6.75
C ASP A 154 -6.72 -8.58 -6.53
N TRP A 155 -6.90 -7.84 -5.43
CA TRP A 155 -5.94 -6.86 -4.95
C TRP A 155 -4.89 -7.52 -4.05
N GLY A 156 -3.64 -7.11 -4.21
CA GLY A 156 -2.52 -7.53 -3.36
C GLY A 156 -1.51 -6.40 -3.17
N ILE A 157 -0.66 -6.51 -2.17
CA ILE A 157 0.41 -5.54 -1.93
C ILE A 157 1.60 -5.90 -2.84
N ALA A 158 1.98 -4.96 -3.72
CA ALA A 158 3.15 -5.08 -4.57
C ALA A 158 4.41 -4.49 -3.91
N VAL A 159 4.26 -3.38 -3.17
CA VAL A 159 5.37 -2.73 -2.46
C VAL A 159 4.88 -2.28 -1.08
N MET A 160 5.71 -2.47 -0.05
CA MET A 160 5.49 -1.93 1.29
C MET A 160 6.75 -1.29 1.82
N HIS A 161 6.65 -0.05 2.25
CA HIS A 161 7.66 0.63 3.04
C HIS A 161 7.10 1.01 4.40
N ASN A 162 7.83 0.70 5.46
CA ASN A 162 7.47 1.05 6.82
C ASN A 162 8.45 2.07 7.39
N MET A 163 7.94 3.08 8.07
CA MET A 163 8.74 4.15 8.68
C MET A 163 8.31 4.35 10.13
N ASP A 164 9.28 4.51 11.03
CA ASP A 164 9.00 5.05 12.37
C ASP A 164 8.80 6.57 12.29
N LEU A 165 7.82 7.07 13.02
CA LEU A 165 7.55 8.50 13.18
C LEU A 165 8.01 8.96 14.58
N PRO A 166 8.46 10.21 14.73
CA PRO A 166 8.81 10.75 16.03
C PRO A 166 7.62 10.68 17.01
N VAL A 167 7.86 10.20 18.21
CA VAL A 167 6.92 10.30 19.33
C VAL A 167 7.28 11.57 20.10
N THR A 168 6.48 12.63 19.93
CA THR A 168 6.61 13.85 20.73
C THR A 168 6.22 13.53 22.17
N LYS A 169 7.13 13.87 23.12
CA LYS A 169 6.89 13.79 24.57
C LYS A 169 5.91 14.87 25.00
#